data_9d792c873d5550c3d9386fd7a4119e56
#
_entry.id   9d792c873d5550c3d9386fd7a4119e56
#
_cell.length_a   1.000
_cell.length_b   1.000
_cell.length_c   1.000
_cell.angle_alpha   90.00
_cell.angle_beta   90.00
_cell.angle_gamma   90.00
#
_symmetry.space_group_name_H-M   'P 1'
#
loop_
_entity.id
_entity.type
_entity.pdbx_description
1 polymer ?
#
loop_
_entity_poly.entity_id
_entity_poly.type
_entity_poly.pdbx_seq_one_letter_code
_entity_poly.pdbx_strand_id
1 'polypeptide(L)'
;MKKILMILAAILALGSLTAKAQMRSGVDTLTLDQVKYRITYDAKQVNDTTQIPYIYRKAQMRLDIGSNISHFYNQSKEQWEQQVLQMILSGGVIDLGKAKPVKCMDFEFLKNYPKNGQTLFQESWALRTYHCIEKAETPDWQLIPDSTTTIIGYPCQLAKTNFKGRTWLVWYAEDIPVSEGPWKLCGLPGLILRAYDAQQQFYLNAIGLEDLKGKETLKYAKPEEAEKVSQSDLTKIKLRDDGSEMLRDEKWTDENGKPIKPKARKRVFNPIER
;
A
#
# COMPACT_ATOMS: atom_id res chain seq x y z
N MET A 1 3.25 36.67 5.83
CA MET A 1 4.54 35.99 5.65
C MET A 1 4.50 34.51 6.02
N LYS A 2 3.85 34.08 7.15
CA LYS A 2 3.66 32.63 7.48
C LYS A 2 3.00 31.80 6.35
N LYS A 3 2.07 32.37 5.59
CA LYS A 3 1.42 31.67 4.45
C LYS A 3 2.35 31.45 3.25
N ILE A 4 3.32 32.33 3.04
CA ILE A 4 4.25 32.25 1.91
C ILE A 4 5.34 31.20 2.17
N LEU A 5 5.85 31.09 3.40
CA LEU A 5 6.86 30.08 3.76
C LEU A 5 6.30 28.66 3.81
N MET A 6 5.05 28.48 4.28
CA MET A 6 4.32 27.22 4.17
C MET A 6 4.05 26.83 2.70
N ILE A 7 3.87 27.82 1.83
CA ILE A 7 3.69 27.60 0.39
C ILE A 7 5.01 27.16 -0.25
N LEU A 8 6.17 27.69 0.16
CA LEU A 8 7.47 27.24 -0.40
C LEU A 8 7.87 25.83 0.05
N ALA A 9 7.68 25.47 1.31
CA ALA A 9 7.92 24.10 1.78
C ALA A 9 6.93 23.11 1.17
N ALA A 10 5.69 23.52 0.97
CA ALA A 10 4.69 22.74 0.22
C ALA A 10 5.05 22.62 -1.27
N ILE A 11 5.61 23.67 -1.87
CA ILE A 11 6.05 23.67 -3.29
C ILE A 11 7.27 22.75 -3.47
N LEU A 12 8.19 22.63 -2.51
CA LEU A 12 9.32 21.70 -2.56
C LEU A 12 8.87 20.24 -2.35
N ALA A 13 7.95 19.99 -1.43
CA ALA A 13 7.31 18.68 -1.29
C ALA A 13 6.41 18.35 -2.48
N LEU A 14 5.75 19.35 -3.07
CA LEU A 14 4.96 19.25 -4.30
C LEU A 14 5.83 19.25 -5.55
N GLY A 15 7.01 19.87 -5.56
CA GLY A 15 7.98 19.76 -6.65
C GLY A 15 8.44 18.32 -6.83
N SER A 16 8.60 17.56 -5.74
CA SER A 16 8.86 16.12 -5.80
C SER A 16 7.62 15.30 -6.19
N LEU A 17 6.42 15.76 -5.81
CA LEU A 17 5.13 15.19 -6.23
C LEU A 17 4.80 15.56 -7.68
N THR A 18 5.06 16.79 -8.13
CA THR A 18 4.87 17.21 -9.53
C THR A 18 5.89 16.56 -10.45
N ALA A 19 7.15 16.44 -10.06
CA ALA A 19 8.14 15.67 -10.78
C ALA A 19 7.72 14.18 -10.85
N LYS A 20 7.29 13.55 -9.73
CA LYS A 20 6.79 12.17 -9.72
C LYS A 20 5.45 12.01 -10.45
N ALA A 21 4.56 12.99 -10.41
CA ALA A 21 3.28 12.92 -11.09
C ALA A 21 3.41 13.26 -12.58
N GLN A 22 4.29 14.16 -12.95
CA GLN A 22 4.66 14.44 -14.34
C GLN A 22 5.54 13.31 -14.91
N MET A 23 6.36 12.68 -14.07
CA MET A 23 6.98 11.39 -14.37
C MET A 23 5.92 10.29 -14.54
N ARG A 24 4.89 10.15 -13.72
CA ARG A 24 3.82 9.16 -13.95
C ARG A 24 2.99 9.40 -15.21
N SER A 25 2.90 10.62 -15.72
CA SER A 25 2.28 10.93 -17.02
C SER A 25 3.21 10.77 -18.22
N GLY A 26 4.51 10.61 -17.98
CA GLY A 26 5.56 10.44 -19.00
C GLY A 26 6.51 9.26 -18.79
N VAL A 27 6.39 8.53 -17.68
CA VAL A 27 7.24 7.39 -17.32
C VAL A 27 6.74 6.13 -18.02
N ASP A 28 7.69 5.33 -18.45
CA ASP A 28 7.53 3.99 -18.97
C ASP A 28 6.69 3.11 -18.01
N THR A 29 5.39 3.19 -18.18
CA THR A 29 4.49 2.26 -17.52
C THR A 29 4.64 0.91 -18.20
N LEU A 30 5.25 -0.03 -17.49
CA LEU A 30 5.42 -1.37 -17.99
C LEU A 30 4.07 -2.06 -18.11
N THR A 31 3.78 -2.62 -19.27
CA THR A 31 2.68 -3.57 -19.44
C THR A 31 3.20 -4.96 -19.05
N LEU A 32 2.63 -5.55 -18.00
CA LEU A 32 3.11 -6.81 -17.43
C LEU A 32 2.27 -8.01 -17.84
N ASP A 33 0.95 -7.87 -17.90
CA ASP A 33 0.00 -8.97 -18.17
C ASP A 33 -1.35 -8.40 -18.65
N GLN A 34 -2.33 -9.27 -18.89
CA GLN A 34 -3.74 -8.93 -19.12
C GLN A 34 -4.55 -9.26 -17.88
N VAL A 35 -5.32 -8.29 -17.35
CA VAL A 35 -6.12 -8.46 -16.14
C VAL A 35 -7.31 -9.36 -16.42
N LYS A 36 -7.37 -10.52 -15.76
CA LYS A 36 -8.54 -11.43 -15.79
C LYS A 36 -9.57 -11.01 -14.75
N TYR A 37 -9.13 -10.86 -13.51
CA TYR A 37 -9.98 -10.48 -12.39
C TYR A 37 -9.43 -9.24 -11.69
N ARG A 38 -10.34 -8.38 -11.25
CA ARG A 38 -10.05 -7.22 -10.43
C ARG A 38 -10.89 -7.28 -9.17
N ILE A 39 -10.23 -7.22 -8.02
CA ILE A 39 -10.90 -7.24 -6.72
C ILE A 39 -10.63 -5.93 -6.01
N THR A 40 -11.67 -5.30 -5.48
CA THR A 40 -11.55 -4.13 -4.61
C THR A 40 -11.82 -4.55 -3.17
N TYR A 41 -10.90 -4.21 -2.26
CA TYR A 41 -11.01 -4.47 -0.83
C TYR A 41 -11.14 -3.17 -0.05
N ASP A 42 -12.08 -3.10 0.87
CA ASP A 42 -12.00 -2.16 1.99
C ASP A 42 -10.93 -2.63 2.97
N ALA A 43 -9.96 -1.78 3.22
CA ALA A 43 -8.82 -2.08 4.08
C ALA A 43 -8.81 -1.22 5.33
N LYS A 44 -8.38 -1.82 6.45
CA LYS A 44 -8.14 -1.13 7.72
C LYS A 44 -6.79 -1.55 8.28
N GLN A 45 -6.04 -0.59 8.80
CA GLN A 45 -4.74 -0.81 9.45
C GLN A 45 -4.64 0.00 10.74
N VAL A 46 -4.10 -0.61 11.77
CA VAL A 46 -3.68 0.03 13.01
C VAL A 46 -2.18 0.33 12.90
N ASN A 47 -1.79 1.59 12.99
CA ASN A 47 -0.38 1.99 13.01
C ASN A 47 0.17 2.05 14.45
N ASP A 48 -0.62 2.57 15.38
CA ASP A 48 -0.25 2.67 16.80
C ASP A 48 -0.99 1.60 17.61
N THR A 49 -0.27 0.55 17.96
CA THR A 49 -0.80 -0.58 18.74
C THR A 49 -0.81 -0.33 20.25
N THR A 50 -0.30 0.82 20.70
CA THR A 50 -0.28 1.21 22.11
C THR A 50 -1.56 1.91 22.56
N GLN A 51 -2.37 2.39 21.60
CA GLN A 51 -3.65 3.07 21.85
C GLN A 51 -4.81 2.07 21.82
N ILE A 52 -5.61 2.06 22.89
CA ILE A 52 -6.83 1.25 22.99
C ILE A 52 -7.99 2.19 23.38
N PRO A 53 -9.11 2.20 22.64
CA PRO A 53 -9.41 1.36 21.46
C PRO A 53 -8.54 1.73 20.24
N TYR A 54 -8.30 0.75 19.35
CA TYR A 54 -7.50 0.95 18.15
C TYR A 54 -8.07 2.04 17.22
N ILE A 55 -7.18 2.91 16.73
CA ILE A 55 -7.51 3.89 15.71
C ILE A 55 -7.11 3.33 14.36
N TYR A 56 -8.12 3.07 13.51
CA TYR A 56 -7.90 2.51 12.18
C TYR A 56 -7.67 3.59 11.12
N ARG A 57 -6.62 3.40 10.34
CA ARG A 57 -6.48 4.01 9.02
C ARG A 57 -7.26 3.18 8.02
N LYS A 58 -7.86 3.82 7.02
CA LYS A 58 -8.71 3.16 6.02
C LYS A 58 -8.26 3.53 4.62
N ALA A 59 -8.37 2.58 3.70
CA ALA A 59 -8.16 2.77 2.27
C ALA A 59 -8.95 1.73 1.49
N GLN A 60 -9.10 1.95 0.19
CA GLN A 60 -9.44 0.89 -0.74
C GLN A 60 -8.17 0.35 -1.38
N MET A 61 -8.01 -0.95 -1.31
CA MET A 61 -6.92 -1.68 -1.97
C MET A 61 -7.47 -2.40 -3.19
N ARG A 62 -6.65 -2.54 -4.22
CA ARG A 62 -7.00 -3.26 -5.43
C ARG A 62 -6.05 -4.44 -5.64
N LEU A 63 -6.60 -5.55 -6.10
CA LEU A 63 -5.86 -6.71 -6.58
C LEU A 63 -6.25 -6.96 -8.02
N ASP A 64 -5.33 -6.73 -8.94
CA ASP A 64 -5.46 -7.09 -10.35
C ASP A 64 -4.74 -8.43 -10.56
N ILE A 65 -5.47 -9.42 -11.07
CA ILE A 65 -4.98 -10.78 -11.31
C ILE A 65 -4.91 -11.01 -12.81
N GLY A 66 -3.70 -11.22 -13.31
CA GLY A 66 -3.44 -11.57 -14.70
C GLY A 66 -3.38 -13.08 -14.93
N SER A 67 -2.72 -13.47 -16.03
CA SER A 67 -2.46 -14.88 -16.34
C SER A 67 -1.32 -15.47 -15.51
N ASN A 68 -0.29 -14.66 -15.26
CA ASN A 68 0.92 -15.04 -14.55
C ASN A 68 1.27 -14.10 -13.41
N ILE A 69 0.96 -12.83 -13.54
CA ILE A 69 1.33 -11.77 -12.60
C ILE A 69 0.08 -11.27 -11.90
N SER A 70 0.16 -11.02 -10.60
CA SER A 70 -0.84 -10.26 -9.87
C SER A 70 -0.24 -9.03 -9.22
N HIS A 71 -1.03 -7.95 -9.14
CA HIS A 71 -0.63 -6.66 -8.60
C HIS A 71 -1.62 -6.20 -7.53
N PHE A 72 -1.15 -6.07 -6.30
CA PHE A 72 -1.92 -5.57 -5.17
C PHE A 72 -1.39 -4.18 -4.79
N TYR A 73 -2.27 -3.16 -4.74
CA TYR A 73 -1.87 -1.78 -4.53
C TYR A 73 -2.96 -0.92 -3.87
N ASN A 74 -2.57 0.26 -3.38
CA ASN A 74 -3.48 1.19 -2.73
C ASN A 74 -4.20 2.07 -3.76
N GLN A 75 -5.43 1.70 -4.11
CA GLN A 75 -6.28 2.44 -5.04
C GLN A 75 -6.63 3.85 -4.52
N SER A 76 -6.91 3.99 -3.23
CA SER A 76 -7.23 5.30 -2.65
C SER A 76 -6.06 6.28 -2.74
N LYS A 77 -4.82 5.78 -2.62
CA LYS A 77 -3.61 6.59 -2.83
C LYS A 77 -3.48 7.01 -4.29
N GLU A 78 -3.63 6.06 -5.22
CA GLU A 78 -3.57 6.36 -6.65
C GLU A 78 -4.60 7.42 -7.06
N GLN A 79 -5.84 7.28 -6.62
CA GLN A 79 -6.89 8.27 -6.87
C GLN A 79 -6.56 9.63 -6.26
N TRP A 80 -6.03 9.66 -5.05
CA TRP A 80 -5.58 10.90 -4.40
C TRP A 80 -4.45 11.57 -5.18
N GLU A 81 -3.45 10.82 -5.62
CA GLU A 81 -2.33 11.33 -6.43
C GLU A 81 -2.83 11.90 -7.77
N GLN A 82 -3.78 11.23 -8.42
CA GLN A 82 -4.41 11.72 -9.65
C GLN A 82 -5.19 13.02 -9.42
N GLN A 83 -5.96 13.12 -8.34
CA GLN A 83 -6.69 14.34 -7.99
C GLN A 83 -5.73 15.52 -7.73
N VAL A 84 -4.65 15.29 -6.98
CA VAL A 84 -3.63 16.32 -6.72
C VAL A 84 -2.98 16.78 -8.02
N LEU A 85 -2.64 15.84 -8.91
CA LEU A 85 -2.08 16.18 -10.23
C LEU A 85 -3.04 17.03 -11.06
N GLN A 86 -4.32 16.68 -11.11
CA GLN A 86 -5.34 17.47 -11.82
C GLN A 86 -5.47 18.89 -11.25
N MET A 87 -5.44 19.05 -9.94
CA MET A 87 -5.45 20.37 -9.29
C MET A 87 -4.24 21.21 -9.70
N ILE A 88 -3.04 20.61 -9.75
CA ILE A 88 -1.81 21.29 -10.16
C ILE A 88 -1.91 21.72 -11.62
N LEU A 89 -2.30 20.83 -12.52
CA LEU A 89 -2.38 21.10 -13.97
C LEU A 89 -3.44 22.15 -14.30
N SER A 90 -4.51 22.25 -13.51
CA SER A 90 -5.54 23.27 -13.69
C SER A 90 -5.15 24.66 -13.14
N GLY A 91 -3.94 24.82 -12.58
CA GLY A 91 -3.49 26.07 -11.96
C GLY A 91 -4.22 26.41 -10.65
N GLY A 92 -4.90 25.42 -10.05
CA GLY A 92 -5.63 25.57 -8.80
C GLY A 92 -4.74 25.66 -7.57
N VAL A 93 -5.24 26.31 -6.52
CA VAL A 93 -4.60 26.31 -5.20
C VAL A 93 -4.86 24.96 -4.53
N ILE A 94 -3.81 24.25 -4.16
CA ILE A 94 -3.95 23.01 -3.40
C ILE A 94 -4.31 23.34 -1.96
N ASP A 95 -5.51 23.00 -1.55
CA ASP A 95 -5.92 23.05 -0.14
C ASP A 95 -5.39 21.78 0.57
N LEU A 96 -4.18 21.88 1.13
CA LEU A 96 -3.55 20.80 1.88
C LEU A 96 -4.37 20.34 3.11
N GLY A 97 -5.32 21.16 3.57
CA GLY A 97 -6.26 20.76 4.63
C GLY A 97 -7.27 19.73 4.15
N LYS A 98 -7.66 19.79 2.88
CA LYS A 98 -8.59 18.85 2.23
C LYS A 98 -7.88 17.68 1.56
N ALA A 99 -6.69 17.90 1.00
CA ALA A 99 -5.88 16.89 0.34
C ALA A 99 -5.02 16.11 1.35
N LYS A 100 -5.63 15.27 2.18
CA LYS A 100 -4.88 14.44 3.15
C LYS A 100 -4.38 13.18 2.45
N PRO A 101 -3.06 12.87 2.56
CA PRO A 101 -2.52 11.64 1.99
C PRO A 101 -3.11 10.40 2.68
N VAL A 102 -3.34 9.37 1.90
CA VAL A 102 -3.81 8.07 2.40
C VAL A 102 -2.63 7.34 3.05
N LYS A 103 -2.78 6.98 4.33
CA LYS A 103 -1.72 6.35 5.15
C LYS A 103 -2.13 4.96 5.65
N CYS A 104 -2.74 4.16 4.78
CA CYS A 104 -3.17 2.80 5.08
C CYS A 104 -2.58 1.88 4.04
N MET A 105 -1.77 0.89 4.43
CA MET A 105 -1.16 -0.07 3.51
C MET A 105 -0.57 0.61 2.27
N ASP A 106 0.31 1.60 2.51
CA ASP A 106 0.89 2.46 1.48
C ASP A 106 2.07 1.76 0.77
N PHE A 107 1.77 0.64 0.13
CA PHE A 107 2.73 -0.16 -0.63
C PHE A 107 2.07 -0.78 -1.87
N GLU A 108 2.91 -1.22 -2.80
CA GLU A 108 2.54 -2.03 -3.95
C GLU A 108 3.20 -3.41 -3.82
N PHE A 109 2.50 -4.45 -4.22
CA PHE A 109 3.00 -5.81 -4.16
C PHE A 109 2.68 -6.56 -5.45
N LEU A 110 3.74 -7.05 -6.14
CA LEU A 110 3.61 -7.85 -7.35
C LEU A 110 4.06 -9.29 -7.07
N LYS A 111 3.27 -10.25 -7.50
CA LYS A 111 3.63 -11.68 -7.52
C LYS A 111 4.12 -12.09 -8.91
N ASN A 112 5.06 -13.03 -8.94
CA ASN A 112 5.74 -13.50 -10.15
C ASN A 112 6.47 -12.39 -10.93
N TYR A 113 6.94 -11.37 -10.23
CA TYR A 113 7.68 -10.24 -10.78
C TYR A 113 8.86 -9.89 -9.86
N PRO A 114 10.04 -9.52 -10.35
CA PRO A 114 10.43 -9.34 -11.76
C PRO A 114 10.65 -10.65 -12.53
N LYS A 115 10.67 -11.79 -11.87
CA LYS A 115 10.80 -13.13 -12.46
C LYS A 115 9.75 -14.06 -11.87
N ASN A 116 9.39 -15.09 -12.62
CA ASN A 116 8.50 -16.14 -12.11
C ASN A 116 9.06 -16.75 -10.82
N GLY A 117 8.22 -16.95 -9.82
CA GLY A 117 8.59 -17.42 -8.48
C GLY A 117 9.24 -16.35 -7.58
N GLN A 118 9.24 -15.09 -8.00
CA GLN A 118 9.66 -13.94 -7.17
C GLN A 118 8.50 -13.00 -6.88
N THR A 119 8.66 -12.22 -5.84
CA THR A 119 7.74 -11.14 -5.48
C THR A 119 8.50 -9.82 -5.37
N LEU A 120 7.84 -8.73 -5.73
CA LEU A 120 8.32 -7.38 -5.50
C LEU A 120 7.37 -6.68 -4.53
N PHE A 121 7.90 -6.26 -3.38
CA PHE A 121 7.26 -5.31 -2.49
C PHE A 121 7.89 -3.94 -2.71
N GLN A 122 7.07 -2.95 -3.06
CA GLN A 122 7.48 -1.57 -3.26
C GLN A 122 6.81 -0.66 -2.26
N GLU A 123 7.59 0.15 -1.57
CA GLU A 123 7.07 1.17 -0.67
C GLU A 123 7.91 2.45 -0.77
N SER A 124 7.24 3.60 -0.70
CA SER A 124 7.91 4.90 -0.60
C SER A 124 7.93 5.37 0.85
N TRP A 125 9.13 5.67 1.37
CA TRP A 125 9.34 6.16 2.72
C TRP A 125 10.41 7.27 2.73
N ALA A 126 10.16 8.36 3.44
CA ALA A 126 11.10 9.49 3.57
C ALA A 126 11.66 9.97 2.21
N LEU A 127 10.77 10.15 1.21
CA LEU A 127 11.09 10.58 -0.16
C LEU A 127 11.91 9.60 -1.00
N ARG A 128 12.19 8.40 -0.48
CA ARG A 128 12.88 7.33 -1.20
C ARG A 128 11.90 6.21 -1.53
N THR A 129 12.15 5.53 -2.64
CA THR A 129 11.42 4.30 -2.99
C THR A 129 12.29 3.09 -2.72
N TYR A 130 11.72 2.09 -2.07
CA TYR A 130 12.39 0.86 -1.70
C TYR A 130 11.76 -0.32 -2.41
N HIS A 131 12.61 -1.23 -2.88
CA HIS A 131 12.24 -2.50 -3.48
C HIS A 131 12.75 -3.66 -2.63
N CYS A 132 11.85 -4.49 -2.14
CA CYS A 132 12.17 -5.78 -1.54
C CYS A 132 11.79 -6.88 -2.52
N ILE A 133 12.80 -7.56 -3.09
CA ILE A 133 12.59 -8.68 -4.02
C ILE A 133 12.92 -9.97 -3.26
N GLU A 134 11.94 -10.85 -3.17
CA GLU A 134 12.03 -12.10 -2.41
C GLU A 134 11.57 -13.29 -3.27
N LYS A 135 11.94 -14.49 -2.88
CA LYS A 135 11.32 -15.72 -3.40
C LYS A 135 9.85 -15.76 -2.97
N ALA A 136 8.97 -16.10 -3.89
CA ALA A 136 7.56 -16.30 -3.56
C ALA A 136 7.42 -17.45 -2.55
N GLU A 137 6.64 -17.21 -1.51
CA GLU A 137 6.31 -18.18 -0.49
C GLU A 137 4.80 -18.38 -0.46
N THR A 138 4.35 -19.61 -0.28
CA THR A 138 2.94 -19.94 -0.09
C THR A 138 2.72 -20.22 1.40
N PRO A 139 1.75 -19.56 2.04
CA PRO A 139 1.39 -19.88 3.42
C PRO A 139 0.93 -21.33 3.58
N ASP A 140 1.27 -21.94 4.72
CA ASP A 140 0.74 -23.25 5.11
C ASP A 140 -0.61 -23.07 5.79
N TRP A 141 -1.68 -23.54 5.15
CA TRP A 141 -3.05 -23.31 5.55
C TRP A 141 -3.65 -24.43 6.36
N GLN A 142 -4.23 -24.09 7.48
CA GLN A 142 -5.14 -24.95 8.24
C GLN A 142 -6.58 -24.57 7.86
N LEU A 143 -7.30 -25.47 7.19
CA LEU A 143 -8.73 -25.29 6.91
C LEU A 143 -9.53 -25.47 8.21
N ILE A 144 -10.53 -24.62 8.42
CA ILE A 144 -11.43 -24.69 9.59
C ILE A 144 -12.78 -25.21 9.10
N PRO A 145 -13.09 -26.48 9.38
CA PRO A 145 -14.35 -27.10 8.96
C PRO A 145 -15.58 -26.37 9.52
N ASP A 146 -16.71 -26.49 8.86
CA ASP A 146 -18.02 -25.99 9.28
C ASP A 146 -18.12 -24.48 9.52
N SER A 147 -17.06 -23.73 9.20
CA SER A 147 -17.06 -22.28 9.24
C SER A 147 -17.33 -21.72 7.86
N THR A 148 -18.54 -21.20 7.66
CA THR A 148 -18.97 -20.64 6.38
C THR A 148 -19.52 -19.23 6.54
N THR A 149 -19.38 -18.41 5.49
CA THR A 149 -19.99 -17.08 5.38
C THR A 149 -20.22 -16.73 3.93
N THR A 150 -20.95 -15.66 3.66
CA THR A 150 -21.12 -15.14 2.29
C THR A 150 -20.47 -13.78 2.20
N ILE A 151 -19.62 -13.56 1.18
CA ILE A 151 -18.95 -12.29 0.92
C ILE A 151 -19.18 -11.93 -0.54
N ILE A 152 -19.70 -10.74 -0.80
CA ILE A 152 -20.09 -10.26 -2.16
C ILE A 152 -20.84 -11.30 -3.00
N GLY A 153 -21.71 -12.09 -2.33
CA GLY A 153 -22.54 -13.11 -2.98
C GLY A 153 -21.91 -14.48 -3.14
N TYR A 154 -20.64 -14.67 -2.77
CA TYR A 154 -19.94 -15.96 -2.86
C TYR A 154 -19.91 -16.66 -1.49
N PRO A 155 -20.23 -17.98 -1.44
CA PRO A 155 -20.01 -18.76 -0.24
C PRO A 155 -18.50 -18.90 0.01
N CYS A 156 -18.08 -18.71 1.24
CA CYS A 156 -16.67 -18.73 1.64
C CYS A 156 -16.45 -19.67 2.81
N GLN A 157 -15.29 -20.32 2.82
CA GLN A 157 -14.80 -21.17 3.89
C GLN A 157 -13.67 -20.46 4.64
N LEU A 158 -13.48 -20.80 5.91
CA LEU A 158 -12.46 -20.22 6.77
C LEU A 158 -11.17 -21.04 6.72
N ALA A 159 -10.04 -20.34 6.59
CA ALA A 159 -8.72 -20.92 6.77
C ALA A 159 -7.86 -20.04 7.69
N LYS A 160 -6.86 -20.66 8.32
CA LYS A 160 -5.92 -20.00 9.25
C LYS A 160 -4.50 -20.38 8.90
N THR A 161 -3.57 -19.44 9.11
CA THR A 161 -2.12 -19.70 9.00
C THR A 161 -1.33 -18.83 9.96
N ASN A 162 -0.12 -19.27 10.30
CA ASN A 162 0.91 -18.42 10.89
C ASN A 162 1.91 -18.07 9.80
N PHE A 163 1.87 -16.81 9.36
CA PHE A 163 2.68 -16.38 8.22
C PHE A 163 3.25 -14.98 8.42
N LYS A 164 4.54 -14.82 8.16
CA LYS A 164 5.28 -13.54 8.30
C LYS A 164 5.05 -12.86 9.67
N GLY A 165 5.12 -13.66 10.75
CA GLY A 165 5.04 -13.19 12.14
C GLY A 165 3.64 -12.79 12.62
N ARG A 166 2.59 -13.15 11.86
CA ARG A 166 1.19 -12.95 12.24
C ARG A 166 0.37 -14.21 12.07
N THR A 167 -0.66 -14.38 12.91
CA THR A 167 -1.71 -15.36 12.68
C THR A 167 -2.79 -14.72 11.82
N TRP A 168 -2.97 -15.22 10.61
CA TRP A 168 -3.98 -14.77 9.66
C TRP A 168 -5.18 -15.69 9.68
N LEU A 169 -6.38 -15.08 9.62
CA LEU A 169 -7.65 -15.75 9.35
C LEU A 169 -8.17 -15.19 8.03
N VAL A 170 -8.55 -16.10 7.13
CA VAL A 170 -9.01 -15.73 5.79
C VAL A 170 -10.27 -16.46 5.42
N TRP A 171 -11.13 -15.81 4.65
CA TRP A 171 -12.30 -16.39 4.02
C TRP A 171 -12.08 -16.44 2.52
N TYR A 172 -12.15 -17.64 1.93
CA TYR A 172 -11.91 -17.85 0.52
C TYR A 172 -13.09 -18.53 -0.15
N ALA A 173 -13.33 -18.21 -1.42
CA ALA A 173 -14.44 -18.70 -2.23
C ALA A 173 -13.92 -19.70 -3.26
N GLU A 174 -14.31 -20.98 -3.15
CA GLU A 174 -13.95 -22.04 -4.12
C GLU A 174 -14.65 -21.83 -5.46
N ASP A 175 -15.81 -21.18 -5.49
CA ASP A 175 -16.55 -20.81 -6.72
C ASP A 175 -15.72 -19.88 -7.64
N ILE A 176 -14.67 -19.27 -7.10
CA ILE A 176 -13.70 -18.49 -7.88
C ILE A 176 -12.36 -19.24 -7.83
N PRO A 177 -12.08 -20.16 -8.78
CA PRO A 177 -10.97 -21.10 -8.71
C PRO A 177 -9.63 -20.43 -9.06
N VAL A 178 -9.30 -19.38 -8.31
CA VAL A 178 -8.08 -18.58 -8.44
C VAL A 178 -7.35 -18.58 -7.11
N SER A 179 -6.17 -19.21 -7.07
CA SER A 179 -5.37 -19.39 -5.85
C SER A 179 -4.63 -18.11 -5.43
N GLU A 180 -5.37 -16.99 -5.36
CA GLU A 180 -4.86 -15.66 -5.12
C GLU A 180 -5.56 -14.96 -3.95
N GLY A 181 -4.96 -13.86 -3.49
CA GLY A 181 -5.50 -13.02 -2.44
C GLY A 181 -4.66 -11.77 -2.21
N PRO A 182 -5.08 -10.92 -1.27
CA PRO A 182 -4.41 -9.66 -0.99
C PRO A 182 -2.99 -9.90 -0.44
N TRP A 183 -2.07 -9.01 -0.78
CA TRP A 183 -0.68 -9.05 -0.35
C TRP A 183 -0.01 -10.41 -0.67
N LYS A 184 0.68 -11.03 0.28
CA LYS A 184 1.35 -12.34 0.14
C LYS A 184 0.43 -13.54 0.40
N LEU A 185 -0.85 -13.32 0.71
CA LEU A 185 -1.80 -14.38 1.02
C LEU A 185 -2.29 -15.04 -0.29
N CYS A 186 -2.00 -16.33 -0.46
CA CYS A 186 -2.37 -17.13 -1.63
C CYS A 186 -2.27 -18.62 -1.29
N GLY A 187 -2.57 -19.51 -2.24
CA GLY A 187 -2.35 -20.96 -2.09
C GLY A 187 -3.56 -21.76 -1.64
N LEU A 188 -4.72 -21.12 -1.42
CA LEU A 188 -5.99 -21.80 -1.19
C LEU A 188 -6.66 -22.20 -2.51
N PRO A 189 -7.58 -23.17 -2.51
CA PRO A 189 -8.27 -23.62 -3.74
C PRO A 189 -9.31 -22.63 -4.27
N GLY A 190 -9.29 -21.37 -3.80
CA GLY A 190 -10.18 -20.31 -4.21
C GLY A 190 -9.65 -18.94 -3.83
N LEU A 191 -10.30 -17.89 -4.34
CA LEU A 191 -9.92 -16.50 -4.12
C LEU A 191 -10.20 -16.07 -2.68
N ILE A 192 -9.21 -15.45 -2.03
CA ILE A 192 -9.37 -14.90 -0.68
C ILE A 192 -10.13 -13.58 -0.77
N LEU A 193 -11.36 -13.58 -0.24
CA LEU A 193 -12.24 -12.41 -0.24
C LEU A 193 -12.19 -11.60 1.06
N ARG A 194 -11.75 -12.21 2.17
CA ARG A 194 -11.50 -11.48 3.42
C ARG A 194 -10.27 -12.02 4.12
N ALA A 195 -9.45 -11.12 4.65
CA ALA A 195 -8.28 -11.47 5.44
C ALA A 195 -8.13 -10.52 6.62
N TYR A 196 -7.79 -11.04 7.80
CA TYR A 196 -7.46 -10.25 8.97
C TYR A 196 -6.48 -11.00 9.87
N ASP A 197 -5.63 -10.27 10.56
CA ASP A 197 -4.78 -10.88 11.58
C ASP A 197 -5.54 -11.06 12.91
N ALA A 198 -5.13 -12.03 13.72
CA ALA A 198 -5.81 -12.39 14.97
C ALA A 198 -5.93 -11.22 15.96
N GLN A 199 -5.05 -10.22 15.89
CA GLN A 199 -5.10 -9.00 16.68
C GLN A 199 -6.00 -7.93 16.05
N GLN A 200 -6.58 -8.18 14.88
CA GLN A 200 -7.40 -7.24 14.11
C GLN A 200 -6.68 -5.91 13.79
N GLN A 201 -5.37 -5.95 13.65
CA GLN A 201 -4.57 -4.76 13.31
C GLN A 201 -4.52 -4.51 11.80
N PHE A 202 -4.73 -5.55 11.01
CA PHE A 202 -4.91 -5.52 9.56
C PHE A 202 -6.20 -6.21 9.20
N TYR A 203 -6.97 -5.59 8.34
CA TYR A 203 -8.25 -6.12 7.88
C TYR A 203 -8.48 -5.73 6.42
N LEU A 204 -8.85 -6.70 5.61
CA LEU A 204 -9.17 -6.56 4.19
C LEU A 204 -10.47 -7.31 3.92
N ASN A 205 -11.45 -6.66 3.31
CA ASN A 205 -12.73 -7.25 2.96
C ASN A 205 -13.12 -6.87 1.54
N ALA A 206 -13.30 -7.86 0.68
CA ALA A 206 -13.74 -7.62 -0.70
C ALA A 206 -15.11 -6.94 -0.71
N ILE A 207 -15.21 -5.88 -1.50
CA ILE A 207 -16.43 -5.12 -1.74
C ILE A 207 -16.87 -5.15 -3.21
N GLY A 208 -16.01 -5.64 -4.11
CA GLY A 208 -16.29 -5.79 -5.52
C GLY A 208 -15.36 -6.78 -6.19
N LEU A 209 -15.88 -7.48 -7.19
CA LEU A 209 -15.16 -8.37 -8.08
C LEU A 209 -15.61 -8.09 -9.52
N GLU A 210 -14.65 -7.88 -10.40
CA GLU A 210 -14.88 -7.66 -11.83
C GLU A 210 -14.17 -8.78 -12.62
N ASP A 211 -14.92 -9.49 -13.48
CA ASP A 211 -14.36 -10.40 -14.49
C ASP A 211 -14.07 -9.62 -15.77
N LEU A 212 -12.83 -9.19 -15.93
CA LEU A 212 -12.41 -8.36 -17.07
C LEU A 212 -12.04 -9.19 -18.30
N LYS A 213 -11.90 -10.50 -18.18
CA LYS A 213 -11.63 -11.42 -19.30
C LYS A 213 -10.43 -11.01 -20.16
N GLY A 214 -9.43 -10.38 -19.56
CA GLY A 214 -8.24 -9.91 -20.26
C GLY A 214 -8.46 -8.65 -21.12
N LYS A 215 -9.53 -7.90 -20.94
CA LYS A 215 -9.77 -6.67 -21.72
C LYS A 215 -8.93 -5.49 -21.26
N GLU A 216 -8.41 -5.51 -20.06
CA GLU A 216 -7.55 -4.48 -19.51
C GLU A 216 -6.13 -4.99 -19.29
N THR A 217 -5.17 -4.10 -19.42
CA THR A 217 -3.75 -4.40 -19.20
C THR A 217 -3.36 -4.19 -17.74
N LEU A 218 -2.66 -5.15 -17.15
CA LEU A 218 -1.97 -4.99 -15.88
C LEU A 218 -0.74 -4.13 -16.11
N LYS A 219 -0.74 -2.94 -15.53
CA LYS A 219 0.31 -1.94 -15.67
C LYS A 219 1.05 -1.74 -14.35
N TYR A 220 2.33 -1.44 -14.46
CA TYR A 220 3.17 -1.10 -13.32
C TYR A 220 4.05 0.10 -13.66
N ALA A 221 3.89 1.18 -12.89
CA ALA A 221 4.74 2.36 -13.00
C ALA A 221 6.05 2.09 -12.26
N LYS A 222 7.07 1.62 -12.99
CA LYS A 222 8.38 1.35 -12.40
C LYS A 222 9.05 2.68 -12.04
N PRO A 223 9.47 2.89 -10.78
CA PRO A 223 10.21 4.10 -10.40
C PRO A 223 11.56 4.14 -11.11
N GLU A 224 12.03 5.34 -11.47
CA GLU A 224 13.36 5.53 -12.07
C GLU A 224 14.47 5.03 -11.17
N GLU A 225 14.34 5.36 -9.87
CA GLU A 225 15.28 4.94 -8.84
C GLU A 225 14.52 4.23 -7.70
N ALA A 226 15.05 3.08 -7.30
CA ALA A 226 14.58 2.39 -6.12
C ALA A 226 15.76 1.69 -5.44
N GLU A 227 15.85 1.89 -4.15
CA GLU A 227 16.87 1.26 -3.31
C GLU A 227 16.45 -0.19 -3.01
N LYS A 228 17.32 -1.14 -3.35
CA LYS A 228 17.06 -2.57 -3.06
C LYS A 228 17.46 -2.88 -1.64
N VAL A 229 16.52 -3.34 -0.86
CA VAL A 229 16.70 -3.70 0.56
C VAL A 229 15.97 -5.00 0.87
N SER A 230 16.32 -5.63 2.00
CA SER A 230 15.49 -6.70 2.55
C SER A 230 14.26 -6.14 3.27
N GLN A 231 13.21 -6.94 3.41
CA GLN A 231 12.02 -6.53 4.17
C GLN A 231 12.36 -6.19 5.64
N SER A 232 13.30 -6.92 6.24
CA SER A 232 13.77 -6.64 7.60
C SER A 232 14.51 -5.30 7.69
N ASP A 233 15.31 -4.96 6.69
CA ASP A 233 16.06 -3.70 6.69
C ASP A 233 15.12 -2.51 6.42
N LEU A 234 14.15 -2.65 5.52
CA LEU A 234 13.11 -1.63 5.35
C LEU A 234 12.35 -1.38 6.67
N THR A 235 12.00 -2.44 7.39
CA THR A 235 11.37 -2.32 8.71
C THR A 235 12.27 -1.57 9.69
N LYS A 236 13.57 -1.88 9.75
CA LYS A 236 14.56 -1.16 10.60
C LYS A 236 14.69 0.32 10.22
N ILE A 237 14.75 0.62 8.90
CA ILE A 237 14.77 2.00 8.39
C ILE A 237 13.54 2.76 8.90
N LYS A 238 12.34 2.19 8.75
CA LYS A 238 11.09 2.82 9.18
C LYS A 238 10.98 3.00 10.70
N LEU A 239 11.49 2.05 11.48
CA LEU A 239 11.50 2.14 12.95
C LEU A 239 12.51 3.16 13.48
N ARG A 240 13.61 3.40 12.76
CA ARG A 240 14.65 4.38 13.14
C ARG A 240 14.29 5.80 12.69
N ASP A 241 13.45 5.94 11.67
CA ASP A 241 13.07 7.25 11.16
C ASP A 241 12.17 7.97 12.18
N ASP A 242 12.73 8.99 12.79
CA ASP A 242 12.04 9.93 13.69
C ASP A 242 11.52 11.16 12.95
N GLY A 243 11.64 11.20 11.61
CA GLY A 243 11.29 12.33 10.78
C GLY A 243 12.30 13.48 10.79
N SER A 244 13.44 13.33 11.50
CA SER A 244 14.47 14.38 11.57
C SER A 244 15.20 14.54 10.24
N GLU A 245 15.33 13.48 9.45
CA GLU A 245 16.01 13.51 8.16
C GLU A 245 15.31 14.41 7.14
N MET A 246 13.97 14.43 7.12
CA MET A 246 13.19 15.35 6.28
C MET A 246 13.32 16.82 6.71
N LEU A 247 13.80 17.07 7.92
CA LEU A 247 13.90 18.41 8.52
C LEU A 247 15.34 18.90 8.60
N ARG A 248 16.32 18.06 8.19
CA ARG A 248 17.76 18.30 8.43
C ARG A 248 18.28 19.49 7.64
N ASP A 249 17.76 19.73 6.44
CA ASP A 249 18.26 20.75 5.51
C ASP A 249 17.41 22.04 5.53
N GLU A 250 16.34 22.09 6.30
CA GLU A 250 15.47 23.27 6.40
C GLU A 250 15.84 24.12 7.61
N LYS A 251 16.09 25.42 7.36
CA LYS A 251 16.27 26.42 8.42
C LYS A 251 14.89 26.86 8.93
N TRP A 252 14.47 26.29 10.04
CA TRP A 252 13.22 26.66 10.70
C TRP A 252 13.46 27.88 11.59
N THR A 253 12.63 28.92 11.48
CA THR A 253 12.66 30.09 12.34
C THR A 253 11.27 30.33 12.94
N ASP A 254 11.23 30.83 14.16
CA ASP A 254 9.99 31.34 14.78
C ASP A 254 9.53 32.64 14.12
N GLU A 255 8.46 33.22 14.63
CA GLU A 255 7.90 34.49 14.12
C GLU A 255 8.84 35.70 14.26
N ASN A 256 9.88 35.57 15.10
CA ASN A 256 10.90 36.60 15.34
C ASN A 256 12.21 36.30 14.57
N GLY A 257 12.22 35.30 13.67
CA GLY A 257 13.41 34.92 12.90
C GLY A 257 14.41 34.10 13.67
N LYS A 258 14.10 33.64 14.91
CA LYS A 258 15.01 32.84 15.73
C LYS A 258 14.98 31.37 15.27
N PRO A 259 16.15 30.71 15.08
CA PRO A 259 16.21 29.32 14.69
C PRO A 259 15.48 28.42 15.70
N ILE A 260 14.56 27.60 15.20
CA ILE A 260 13.88 26.56 15.98
C ILE A 260 14.25 25.19 15.42
N LYS A 261 14.57 24.25 16.33
CA LYS A 261 14.68 22.85 15.95
C LYS A 261 13.28 22.23 16.06
N PRO A 262 12.68 21.78 14.95
CA PRO A 262 11.42 21.06 15.05
C PRO A 262 11.62 19.81 15.92
N LYS A 263 10.71 19.56 16.85
CA LYS A 263 10.74 18.36 17.68
C LYS A 263 10.45 17.15 16.79
N ALA A 264 11.43 16.30 16.61
CA ALA A 264 11.25 14.98 16.01
C ALA A 264 10.15 14.24 16.79
N ARG A 265 9.13 13.77 16.09
CA ARG A 265 8.09 12.93 16.68
C ARG A 265 8.40 11.49 16.32
N LYS A 266 8.61 10.62 17.31
CA LYS A 266 8.73 9.18 17.06
C LYS A 266 7.53 8.73 16.23
N ARG A 267 7.81 8.26 15.01
CA ARG A 267 6.79 7.67 14.15
C ARG A 267 6.44 6.30 14.68
N VAL A 268 5.16 6.09 14.95
CA VAL A 268 4.65 4.77 15.33
C VAL A 268 4.34 4.02 14.04
N PHE A 269 4.93 2.84 13.92
CA PHE A 269 4.79 1.99 12.75
C PHE A 269 4.50 0.56 13.19
N ASN A 270 3.47 -0.04 12.62
CA ASN A 270 3.10 -1.45 12.82
C ASN A 270 3.31 -2.18 11.49
N PRO A 271 4.41 -2.91 11.32
CA PRO A 271 4.70 -3.61 10.07
C PRO A 271 3.69 -4.75 9.83
N ILE A 272 3.37 -4.98 8.55
CA ILE A 272 2.53 -6.12 8.16
C ILE A 272 3.29 -7.44 8.35
N GLU A 273 4.61 -7.45 8.18
CA GLU A 273 5.53 -8.56 8.49
C GLU A 273 6.28 -8.27 9.78
N ARG A 274 6.43 -9.27 10.62
CA ARG A 274 7.13 -9.19 11.92
C ARG A 274 8.29 -10.16 12.01
#